data_3d42987802e0b2bd8a864a685201cd35
#
_entry.id   3d42987802e0b2bd8a864a685201cd35
#
_cell.length_a   1.000
_cell.length_b   1.000
_cell.length_c   1.000
_cell.angle_alpha   90.00
_cell.angle_beta   90.00
_cell.angle_gamma   90.00
#
_symmetry.space_group_name_H-M   'P 1'
#
loop_
_entity.id
_entity.type
_entity.pdbx_description
1 polymer ?
#
loop_
_entity_poly.entity_id
_entity_poly.type
_entity_poly.pdbx_seq_one_letter_code
_entity_poly.pdbx_strand_id
1 'polypeptide(L)'
;MAKVLIKELEPYRPLFIEEPVLAEQAEYYPRLAAQTHIPIAAGERMFSRFEFKRVLEAGGVAILQPDLSHAGGITECYKIAGMAEAYDVGLAPHCPLGPIALAACLHVDFVSHNAVFQEQSMGIHYNKGAELLDFVKNKEDFNMEGGFFKPLMKPGLGVEIDEARVIELSKKRAGLAKSVVAV
;
A
#
# COMPACT_ATOMS: atom_id res chain seq x y z
N MET A 1 -20.88 -13.20 5.77
CA MET A 1 -19.83 -13.93 5.01
C MET A 1 -18.46 -13.75 5.66
N ALA A 2 -17.96 -12.54 5.93
CA ALA A 2 -16.64 -12.29 6.54
C ALA A 2 -16.35 -13.16 7.80
N LYS A 3 -17.25 -13.23 8.73
CA LYS A 3 -17.09 -14.05 9.96
C LYS A 3 -16.81 -15.54 9.69
N VAL A 4 -17.44 -16.11 8.68
CA VAL A 4 -17.22 -17.53 8.31
C VAL A 4 -15.82 -17.70 7.74
N LEU A 5 -15.44 -16.82 6.80
CA LEU A 5 -14.11 -16.85 6.19
C LEU A 5 -13.00 -16.65 7.24
N ILE A 6 -13.15 -15.69 8.14
CA ILE A 6 -12.21 -15.42 9.22
C ILE A 6 -11.99 -16.68 10.07
N LYS A 7 -13.08 -17.34 10.48
CA LYS A 7 -13.01 -18.55 11.27
C LYS A 7 -12.31 -19.71 10.55
N GLU A 8 -12.57 -19.88 9.25
CA GLU A 8 -11.92 -20.90 8.44
C GLU A 8 -10.42 -20.62 8.23
N LEU A 9 -10.00 -19.36 8.29
CA LEU A 9 -8.61 -18.96 8.14
C LEU A 9 -7.80 -19.03 9.44
N GLU A 10 -8.42 -19.02 10.62
CA GLU A 10 -7.71 -19.04 11.91
C GLU A 10 -6.70 -20.19 12.05
N PRO A 11 -6.97 -21.44 11.60
CA PRO A 11 -6.00 -22.53 11.69
C PRO A 11 -4.70 -22.27 10.90
N TYR A 12 -4.77 -21.46 9.85
CA TYR A 12 -3.63 -21.12 8.99
C TYR A 12 -2.80 -19.96 9.54
N ARG A 13 -3.29 -19.26 10.56
CA ARG A 13 -2.61 -18.13 11.22
C ARG A 13 -2.09 -17.07 10.23
N PRO A 14 -2.92 -16.53 9.33
CA PRO A 14 -2.48 -15.45 8.46
C PRO A 14 -2.02 -14.27 9.33
N LEU A 15 -1.09 -13.49 8.79
CA LEU A 15 -0.52 -12.35 9.48
C LEU A 15 -1.57 -11.29 9.79
N PHE A 16 -2.50 -11.08 8.86
CA PHE A 16 -3.69 -10.25 9.03
C PHE A 16 -4.77 -10.65 8.00
N ILE A 17 -5.96 -10.12 8.18
CA ILE A 17 -7.04 -10.09 7.18
C ILE A 17 -7.27 -8.64 6.79
N GLU A 18 -7.21 -8.38 5.50
CA GLU A 18 -7.38 -7.05 4.92
C GLU A 18 -8.84 -6.81 4.53
N GLU A 19 -9.34 -5.64 4.89
CA GLU A 19 -10.68 -5.12 4.56
C GLU A 19 -11.81 -6.17 4.56
N PRO A 20 -12.04 -6.87 5.68
CA PRO A 20 -13.08 -7.91 5.75
C PRO A 20 -14.51 -7.36 5.61
N VAL A 21 -14.67 -6.04 5.68
CA VAL A 21 -15.89 -5.29 5.40
C VAL A 21 -15.57 -4.09 4.51
N LEU A 22 -16.59 -3.51 3.89
CA LEU A 22 -16.45 -2.28 3.10
C LEU A 22 -15.97 -1.12 3.99
N ALA A 23 -15.20 -0.20 3.43
CA ALA A 23 -14.68 0.97 4.15
C ALA A 23 -15.80 1.83 4.76
N GLU A 24 -16.96 1.89 4.09
CA GLU A 24 -18.16 2.57 4.58
C GLU A 24 -18.78 1.91 5.81
N GLN A 25 -18.36 0.70 6.14
CA GLN A 25 -18.85 -0.10 7.27
C GLN A 25 -17.76 -0.30 8.34
N ALA A 26 -16.86 0.65 8.49
CA ALA A 26 -15.73 0.57 9.42
C ALA A 26 -16.15 0.36 10.90
N GLU A 27 -17.37 0.73 11.27
CA GLU A 27 -17.95 0.49 12.59
C GLU A 27 -18.09 -1.00 12.95
N TYR A 28 -17.97 -1.88 11.97
CA TYR A 28 -17.99 -3.34 12.23
C TYR A 28 -16.63 -3.93 12.60
N TYR A 29 -15.52 -3.23 12.40
CA TYR A 29 -14.18 -3.75 12.75
C TYR A 29 -14.07 -4.19 14.22
N PRO A 30 -14.55 -3.42 15.22
CA PRO A 30 -14.47 -3.87 16.62
C PRO A 30 -15.22 -5.18 16.88
N ARG A 31 -16.37 -5.37 16.23
CA ARG A 31 -17.18 -6.60 16.36
C ARG A 31 -16.54 -7.80 15.70
N LEU A 32 -15.79 -7.60 14.61
CA LEU A 32 -15.05 -8.67 13.94
C LEU A 32 -13.81 -9.03 14.75
N ALA A 33 -13.05 -8.03 15.18
CA ALA A 33 -11.85 -8.23 15.99
C ALA A 33 -12.13 -9.00 17.29
N ALA A 34 -13.26 -8.74 17.94
CA ALA A 34 -13.69 -9.49 19.14
C ALA A 34 -14.01 -10.97 18.88
N GLN A 35 -14.06 -11.42 17.62
CA GLN A 35 -14.43 -12.80 17.25
C GLN A 35 -13.27 -13.59 16.65
N THR A 36 -12.09 -13.01 16.56
CA THR A 36 -10.91 -13.65 15.96
C THR A 36 -9.62 -13.21 16.63
N HIS A 37 -8.60 -14.07 16.51
CA HIS A 37 -7.22 -13.74 16.90
C HIS A 37 -6.39 -13.23 15.70
N ILE A 38 -6.96 -13.24 14.49
CA ILE A 38 -6.25 -12.72 13.31
C ILE A 38 -6.35 -11.19 13.34
N PRO A 39 -5.21 -10.47 13.25
CA PRO A 39 -5.21 -9.02 13.14
C PRO A 39 -6.01 -8.54 11.93
N ILE A 40 -6.72 -7.43 12.05
CA ILE A 40 -7.43 -6.81 10.92
C ILE A 40 -6.59 -5.64 10.42
N ALA A 41 -6.40 -5.59 9.09
CA ALA A 41 -5.79 -4.48 8.40
C ALA A 41 -6.83 -3.74 7.54
N ALA A 42 -6.70 -2.41 7.43
CA ALA A 42 -7.57 -1.60 6.60
C ALA A 42 -6.97 -0.22 6.31
N GLY A 43 -7.37 0.42 5.21
CA GLY A 43 -6.97 1.80 5.00
C GLY A 43 -6.89 2.27 3.55
N GLU A 44 -6.77 1.41 2.57
CA GLU A 44 -6.57 1.80 1.16
C GLU A 44 -7.70 2.68 0.60
N ARG A 45 -8.90 2.58 1.19
CA ARG A 45 -10.11 3.32 0.80
C ARG A 45 -10.45 4.46 1.73
N MET A 46 -9.50 4.89 2.56
CA MET A 46 -9.61 6.07 3.42
C MET A 46 -8.64 7.13 2.92
N PHE A 47 -9.11 8.36 2.78
CA PHE A 47 -8.38 9.40 2.03
C PHE A 47 -7.88 10.56 2.90
N SER A 48 -8.21 10.56 4.19
CA SER A 48 -7.77 11.61 5.10
C SER A 48 -7.60 11.12 6.53
N ARG A 49 -6.72 11.78 7.30
CA ARG A 49 -6.54 11.48 8.73
C ARG A 49 -7.83 11.54 9.55
N PHE A 50 -8.85 12.25 9.08
CA PHE A 50 -10.15 12.34 9.77
C PHE A 50 -10.94 11.04 9.67
N GLU A 51 -10.80 10.30 8.57
CA GLU A 51 -11.37 8.96 8.41
C GLU A 51 -10.60 7.95 9.24
N PHE A 52 -9.26 7.96 9.17
CA PHE A 52 -8.40 7.11 9.98
C PHE A 52 -8.60 7.33 11.49
N LYS A 53 -8.80 8.58 11.92
CA LYS A 53 -9.14 8.91 13.32
C LYS A 53 -10.35 8.11 13.80
N ARG A 54 -11.44 8.07 13.01
CA ARG A 54 -12.67 7.35 13.40
C ARG A 54 -12.42 5.86 13.60
N VAL A 55 -11.61 5.26 12.73
CA VAL A 55 -11.25 3.83 12.82
C VAL A 55 -10.38 3.57 14.03
N LEU A 56 -9.41 4.41 14.32
CA LEU A 56 -8.55 4.31 15.51
C LEU A 56 -9.36 4.47 16.81
N GLU A 57 -10.25 5.46 16.88
CA GLU A 57 -11.12 5.68 18.04
C GLU A 57 -12.12 4.52 18.25
N ALA A 58 -12.64 3.93 17.17
CA ALA A 58 -13.53 2.77 17.25
C ALA A 58 -12.78 1.51 17.69
N GLY A 59 -11.51 1.37 17.31
CA GLY A 59 -10.69 0.19 17.56
C GLY A 59 -10.98 -0.98 16.60
N GLY A 60 -10.30 -2.11 16.84
CA GLY A 60 -10.50 -3.36 16.08
C GLY A 60 -9.65 -3.48 14.82
N VAL A 61 -8.92 -2.45 14.41
CA VAL A 61 -7.90 -2.50 13.35
C VAL A 61 -6.53 -2.53 14.03
N ALA A 62 -5.69 -3.47 13.63
CA ALA A 62 -4.33 -3.64 14.13
C ALA A 62 -3.25 -3.05 13.22
N ILE A 63 -3.58 -2.86 11.93
CA ILE A 63 -2.65 -2.34 10.92
C ILE A 63 -3.43 -1.36 10.04
N LEU A 64 -2.91 -0.13 9.88
CA LEU A 64 -3.42 0.82 8.90
C LEU A 64 -2.64 0.73 7.59
N GLN A 65 -3.38 0.81 6.48
CA GLN A 65 -2.86 0.70 5.12
C GLN A 65 -3.23 1.94 4.27
N PRO A 66 -2.77 3.15 4.66
CA PRO A 66 -3.02 4.33 3.83
C PRO A 66 -2.31 4.20 2.48
N ASP A 67 -2.98 4.56 1.40
CA ASP A 67 -2.34 4.72 0.10
C ASP A 67 -1.87 6.17 -0.06
N LEU A 68 -0.57 6.37 -0.23
CA LEU A 68 0.02 7.70 -0.33
C LEU A 68 -0.48 8.49 -1.55
N SER A 69 -0.85 7.78 -2.62
CA SER A 69 -1.41 8.41 -3.83
C SER A 69 -2.85 8.92 -3.63
N HIS A 70 -3.56 8.37 -2.66
CA HIS A 70 -4.97 8.69 -2.37
C HIS A 70 -5.12 9.54 -1.09
N ALA A 71 -4.33 9.28 -0.07
CA ALA A 71 -4.49 9.86 1.27
C ALA A 71 -3.69 11.16 1.49
N GLY A 72 -3.36 11.89 0.42
CA GLY A 72 -2.74 13.22 0.52
C GLY A 72 -1.22 13.23 0.58
N GLY A 73 -0.55 12.15 0.16
CA GLY A 73 0.91 12.06 0.01
C GLY A 73 1.66 11.88 1.32
N ILE A 74 2.98 12.06 1.25
CA ILE A 74 3.93 11.81 2.36
C ILE A 74 3.52 12.52 3.65
N THR A 75 3.24 13.81 3.58
CA THR A 75 2.94 14.62 4.77
C THR A 75 1.69 14.15 5.51
N GLU A 76 0.63 13.81 4.79
CA GLU A 76 -0.61 13.35 5.41
C GLU A 76 -0.45 11.93 5.96
N CYS A 77 0.15 11.03 5.19
CA CYS A 77 0.37 9.65 5.63
C CYS A 77 1.34 9.55 6.81
N TYR A 78 2.35 10.42 6.90
CA TYR A 78 3.21 10.52 8.07
C TYR A 78 2.43 10.95 9.33
N LYS A 79 1.46 11.88 9.20
CA LYS A 79 0.58 12.24 10.31
C LYS A 79 -0.36 11.09 10.70
N ILE A 80 -0.85 10.33 9.71
CA ILE A 80 -1.66 9.13 9.95
C ILE A 80 -0.83 8.08 10.70
N ALA A 81 0.43 7.86 10.29
CA ALA A 81 1.36 6.97 10.98
C ALA A 81 1.55 7.34 12.45
N GLY A 82 1.82 8.63 12.74
CA GLY A 82 1.98 9.12 14.12
C GLY A 82 0.68 9.03 14.94
N MET A 83 -0.49 9.17 14.32
CA MET A 83 -1.76 8.90 14.99
C MET A 83 -1.90 7.40 15.32
N ALA A 84 -1.61 6.51 14.38
CA ALA A 84 -1.68 5.06 14.55
C ALA A 84 -0.72 4.59 15.67
N GLU A 85 0.50 5.13 15.71
CA GLU A 85 1.50 4.84 16.75
C GLU A 85 0.95 5.11 18.15
N ALA A 86 0.22 6.21 18.35
CA ALA A 86 -0.38 6.57 19.63
C ALA A 86 -1.49 5.60 20.10
N TYR A 87 -1.99 4.75 19.20
CA TYR A 87 -2.99 3.69 19.48
C TYR A 87 -2.40 2.28 19.43
N ASP A 88 -1.06 2.13 19.39
CA ASP A 88 -0.36 0.84 19.21
C ASP A 88 -0.79 0.10 17.93
N VAL A 89 -1.12 0.84 16.87
CA VAL A 89 -1.53 0.30 15.56
C VAL A 89 -0.37 0.39 14.58
N GLY A 90 -0.08 -0.73 13.90
CA GLY A 90 0.96 -0.82 12.89
C GLY A 90 0.62 -0.05 11.61
N LEU A 91 1.64 0.23 10.80
CA LEU A 91 1.53 0.85 9.49
C LEU A 91 2.06 -0.11 8.43
N ALA A 92 1.30 -0.30 7.35
CA ALA A 92 1.70 -1.05 6.17
C ALA A 92 1.10 -0.39 4.92
N PRO A 93 1.72 0.65 4.35
CA PRO A 93 1.12 1.44 3.28
C PRO A 93 0.71 0.59 2.08
N HIS A 94 -0.52 0.78 1.61
CA HIS A 94 -1.03 0.17 0.39
C HIS A 94 -0.26 0.70 -0.82
N CYS A 95 0.35 -0.19 -1.60
CA CYS A 95 1.13 0.19 -2.76
C CYS A 95 1.21 -0.90 -3.86
N PRO A 96 0.10 -1.29 -4.49
CA PRO A 96 0.12 -2.13 -5.69
C PRO A 96 0.52 -1.32 -6.94
N LEU A 97 1.06 -0.13 -6.73
CA LEU A 97 1.32 0.91 -7.74
C LEU A 97 2.77 0.85 -8.23
N GLY A 98 3.14 1.86 -9.03
CA GLY A 98 4.47 1.94 -9.63
C GLY A 98 5.56 2.49 -8.69
N PRO A 99 6.80 2.61 -9.21
CA PRO A 99 7.99 2.93 -8.41
C PRO A 99 7.95 4.33 -7.76
N ILE A 100 7.21 5.28 -8.31
CA ILE A 100 7.08 6.63 -7.73
C ILE A 100 6.28 6.55 -6.42
N ALA A 101 5.16 5.80 -6.42
CA ALA A 101 4.36 5.58 -5.23
C ALA A 101 5.14 4.78 -4.19
N LEU A 102 5.81 3.69 -4.61
CA LEU A 102 6.64 2.88 -3.73
C LEU A 102 7.75 3.72 -3.06
N ALA A 103 8.44 4.57 -3.83
CA ALA A 103 9.45 5.45 -3.27
C ALA A 103 8.87 6.39 -2.19
N ALA A 104 7.69 6.96 -2.44
CA ALA A 104 7.02 7.79 -1.44
C ALA A 104 6.64 7.01 -0.18
N CYS A 105 6.15 5.77 -0.32
CA CYS A 105 5.86 4.88 0.80
C CYS A 105 7.11 4.58 1.62
N LEU A 106 8.21 4.19 0.97
CA LEU A 106 9.49 3.91 1.65
C LEU A 106 9.97 5.08 2.50
N HIS A 107 9.81 6.33 2.04
CA HIS A 107 10.17 7.50 2.83
C HIS A 107 9.32 7.64 4.10
N VAL A 108 8.05 7.26 4.07
CA VAL A 108 7.19 7.27 5.26
C VAL A 108 7.56 6.11 6.18
N ASP A 109 7.80 4.92 5.64
CA ASP A 109 8.13 3.74 6.43
C ASP A 109 9.43 3.91 7.22
N PHE A 110 10.49 4.41 6.57
CA PHE A 110 11.79 4.58 7.23
C PHE A 110 11.80 5.62 8.36
N VAL A 111 10.78 6.47 8.46
CA VAL A 111 10.65 7.47 9.54
C VAL A 111 9.50 7.16 10.51
N SER A 112 8.75 6.08 10.28
CA SER A 112 7.62 5.67 11.12
C SER A 112 8.00 4.46 11.98
N HIS A 113 8.02 4.61 13.30
CA HIS A 113 8.41 3.55 14.24
C HIS A 113 7.47 2.34 14.20
N ASN A 114 6.22 2.56 13.82
CA ASN A 114 5.18 1.55 13.72
C ASN A 114 5.03 0.94 12.31
N ALA A 115 5.92 1.25 11.36
CA ALA A 115 5.94 0.60 10.05
C ALA A 115 6.33 -0.88 10.20
N VAL A 116 5.49 -1.79 9.69
CA VAL A 116 5.67 -3.24 9.84
C VAL A 116 5.93 -3.95 8.52
N PHE A 117 5.31 -3.50 7.43
CA PHE A 117 5.47 -4.05 6.09
C PHE A 117 5.30 -2.97 5.03
N GLN A 118 5.89 -3.20 3.86
CA GLN A 118 5.62 -2.42 2.65
C GLN A 118 5.08 -3.33 1.55
N GLU A 119 3.86 -3.06 1.12
CA GLU A 119 3.31 -3.68 -0.07
C GLU A 119 4.03 -3.18 -1.34
N GLN A 120 4.23 -4.08 -2.30
CA GLN A 120 4.79 -3.76 -3.60
C GLN A 120 4.33 -4.77 -4.66
N SER A 121 4.37 -4.39 -5.93
CA SER A 121 3.90 -5.21 -7.06
C SER A 121 5.01 -5.66 -8.00
N MET A 122 6.29 -5.44 -7.65
CA MET A 122 7.40 -5.85 -8.51
C MET A 122 7.49 -7.38 -8.59
N GLY A 123 7.64 -7.89 -9.81
CA GLY A 123 7.78 -9.32 -10.05
C GLY A 123 6.50 -10.14 -9.86
N ILE A 124 5.36 -9.52 -9.62
CA ILE A 124 4.08 -10.23 -9.52
C ILE A 124 3.59 -10.65 -10.91
N HIS A 125 2.97 -11.80 -11.00
CA HIS A 125 2.62 -12.46 -12.26
C HIS A 125 1.74 -11.62 -13.22
N TYR A 126 0.88 -10.73 -12.71
CA TYR A 126 0.04 -9.86 -13.54
C TYR A 126 0.81 -8.68 -14.17
N ASN A 127 2.05 -8.45 -13.75
CA ASN A 127 2.95 -7.46 -14.33
C ASN A 127 3.91 -8.05 -15.38
N LYS A 128 3.78 -9.33 -15.73
CA LYS A 128 4.61 -9.95 -16.77
C LYS A 128 4.48 -9.21 -18.09
N GLY A 129 5.62 -8.79 -18.63
CA GLY A 129 5.70 -8.03 -19.88
C GLY A 129 5.41 -6.52 -19.74
N ALA A 130 5.16 -6.04 -18.52
CA ALA A 130 5.05 -4.64 -18.17
C ALA A 130 5.82 -4.41 -16.87
N GLU A 131 7.13 -4.44 -16.94
CA GLU A 131 8.01 -4.26 -15.78
C GLU A 131 7.81 -2.87 -15.19
N LEU A 132 7.43 -2.81 -13.91
CA LEU A 132 7.14 -1.54 -13.21
C LEU A 132 8.34 -0.58 -13.22
N LEU A 133 9.56 -1.11 -13.25
CA LEU A 133 10.79 -0.30 -13.29
C LEU A 133 11.27 0.04 -14.69
N ASP A 134 10.53 -0.26 -15.76
CA ASP A 134 10.99 -0.06 -17.15
C ASP A 134 11.37 1.38 -17.49
N PHE A 135 10.75 2.34 -16.83
CA PHE A 135 11.01 3.78 -17.01
C PHE A 135 11.84 4.40 -15.88
N VAL A 136 12.48 3.58 -15.04
CA VAL A 136 13.37 4.01 -13.95
C VAL A 136 14.82 3.75 -14.37
N LYS A 137 15.70 4.77 -14.25
CA LYS A 137 17.13 4.63 -14.55
C LYS A 137 17.91 3.92 -13.47
N ASN A 138 17.61 4.22 -12.20
CA ASN A 138 18.26 3.64 -11.02
C ASN A 138 17.48 2.46 -10.43
N LYS A 139 17.22 1.45 -11.26
CA LYS A 139 16.42 0.25 -10.90
C LYS A 139 17.02 -0.50 -9.70
N GLU A 140 18.34 -0.49 -9.59
CA GLU A 140 19.09 -1.18 -8.53
C GLU A 140 18.77 -0.68 -7.13
N ASP A 141 18.32 0.59 -6.99
CA ASP A 141 17.93 1.16 -5.71
C ASP A 141 16.64 0.54 -5.16
N PHE A 142 15.88 -0.16 -6.02
CA PHE A 142 14.67 -0.90 -5.65
C PHE A 142 14.91 -2.41 -5.41
N ASN A 143 16.15 -2.88 -5.44
CA ASN A 143 16.45 -4.25 -5.14
C ASN A 143 16.27 -4.54 -3.65
N MET A 144 15.55 -5.61 -3.37
CA MET A 144 15.40 -6.12 -2.00
C MET A 144 16.55 -7.06 -1.64
N GLU A 145 17.09 -6.89 -0.45
CA GLU A 145 18.08 -7.80 0.14
C GLU A 145 17.44 -8.53 1.33
N GLY A 146 17.31 -9.85 1.23
CA GLY A 146 16.65 -10.64 2.27
C GLY A 146 15.19 -10.27 2.53
N GLY A 147 14.51 -9.68 1.55
CA GLY A 147 13.13 -9.20 1.69
C GLY A 147 13.00 -7.76 2.22
N PHE A 148 14.12 -7.04 2.36
CA PHE A 148 14.14 -5.66 2.85
C PHE A 148 14.59 -4.69 1.78
N PHE A 149 13.93 -3.52 1.73
CA PHE A 149 14.41 -2.37 0.97
C PHE A 149 15.49 -1.60 1.74
N LYS A 150 16.36 -0.93 0.99
CA LYS A 150 17.27 0.08 1.53
C LYS A 150 16.66 1.47 1.40
N PRO A 151 17.05 2.42 2.25
CA PRO A 151 16.62 3.83 2.09
C PRO A 151 17.06 4.38 0.73
N LEU A 152 16.16 5.09 0.06
CA LEU A 152 16.47 5.82 -1.17
C LEU A 152 17.20 7.13 -0.81
N MET A 153 18.49 7.23 -1.12
CA MET A 153 19.35 8.33 -0.64
C MET A 153 19.56 9.46 -1.66
N LYS A 154 19.05 9.33 -2.88
CA LYS A 154 19.17 10.38 -3.90
C LYS A 154 18.18 11.52 -3.65
N PRO A 155 18.42 12.73 -4.19
CA PRO A 155 17.53 13.88 -3.99
C PRO A 155 16.09 13.62 -4.43
N GLY A 156 15.14 14.31 -3.79
CA GLY A 156 13.70 14.14 -4.01
C GLY A 156 13.21 12.81 -3.48
N LEU A 157 12.44 12.08 -4.28
CA LEU A 157 11.99 10.72 -3.94
C LEU A 157 13.07 9.64 -4.16
N GLY A 158 14.25 10.02 -4.67
CA GLY A 158 15.29 9.06 -4.98
C GLY A 158 15.06 8.26 -6.26
N VAL A 159 14.05 8.61 -7.07
CA VAL A 159 13.70 7.94 -8.34
C VAL A 159 14.18 8.79 -9.52
N GLU A 160 14.98 8.20 -10.39
CA GLU A 160 15.41 8.83 -11.63
C GLU A 160 14.58 8.30 -12.81
N ILE A 161 13.73 9.17 -13.36
CA ILE A 161 12.81 8.79 -14.44
C ILE A 161 13.52 8.90 -15.81
N ASP A 162 13.36 7.89 -16.65
CA ASP A 162 13.68 7.92 -18.06
C ASP A 162 12.49 8.49 -18.85
N GLU A 163 12.49 9.81 -19.05
CA GLU A 163 11.41 10.51 -19.77
C GLU A 163 11.23 10.00 -21.20
N ALA A 164 12.33 9.70 -21.90
CA ALA A 164 12.26 9.19 -23.27
C ALA A 164 11.55 7.84 -23.32
N ARG A 165 11.84 6.97 -22.35
CA ARG A 165 11.18 5.67 -22.20
C ARG A 165 9.71 5.81 -21.84
N VAL A 166 9.34 6.73 -20.95
CA VAL A 166 7.93 7.02 -20.61
C VAL A 166 7.15 7.44 -21.87
N ILE A 167 7.72 8.33 -22.68
CA ILE A 167 7.09 8.79 -23.91
C ILE A 167 6.92 7.64 -24.92
N GLU A 168 7.94 6.79 -25.07
CA GLU A 168 7.88 5.61 -25.95
C GLU A 168 6.75 4.65 -25.50
N LEU A 169 6.72 4.28 -24.21
CA LEU A 169 5.71 3.37 -23.66
C LEU A 169 4.29 3.95 -23.79
N SER A 170 4.12 5.23 -23.55
CA SER A 170 2.83 5.92 -23.71
C SER A 170 2.33 5.87 -25.16
N LYS A 171 3.20 6.11 -26.15
CA LYS A 171 2.84 6.01 -27.59
C LYS A 171 2.45 4.58 -27.98
N LYS A 172 3.18 3.57 -27.51
CA LYS A 172 2.89 2.17 -27.73
C LYS A 172 1.51 1.79 -27.19
N ARG A 173 1.19 2.22 -25.97
CA ARG A 173 -0.10 1.95 -25.33
C ARG A 173 -1.26 2.67 -26.03
N ALA A 174 -1.07 3.90 -26.46
CA ALA A 174 -2.06 4.65 -27.25
C ALA A 174 -2.32 4.00 -28.62
N GLY A 175 -1.30 3.41 -29.23
CA GLY A 175 -1.45 2.61 -30.46
C GLY A 175 -2.30 1.35 -30.26
N LEU A 176 -2.09 0.63 -29.15
CA LEU A 176 -2.90 -0.54 -28.80
C LEU A 176 -4.36 -0.18 -28.52
N ALA A 177 -4.62 0.92 -27.82
CA ALA A 177 -5.99 1.38 -27.54
C ALA A 177 -6.76 1.70 -28.83
N LYS A 178 -6.12 2.30 -29.84
CA LYS A 178 -6.72 2.59 -31.15
C LYS A 178 -7.04 1.30 -31.93
N SER A 179 -6.26 0.24 -31.80
CA SER A 179 -6.51 -1.04 -32.47
C SER A 179 -7.67 -1.83 -31.87
N VAL A 180 -7.97 -1.63 -30.58
CA VAL A 180 -9.09 -2.29 -29.88
C VAL A 180 -10.43 -1.61 -30.17
N VAL A 181 -10.43 -0.32 -30.46
CA VAL A 181 -11.66 0.45 -30.78
C VAL A 181 -12.05 0.36 -32.26
N ALA A 182 -11.20 -0.23 -33.11
CA ALA A 182 -11.42 -0.38 -34.56
C ALA A 182 -12.03 -1.73 -34.97
N VAL A 183 -12.70 -2.46 -34.03
CA VAL A 183 -13.44 -3.71 -34.28
C VAL A 183 -14.93 -3.47 -34.15
#